data_9a367ea6c81cab0190d61043ab29bb48
#
_entry.id   9a367ea6c81cab0190d61043ab29bb48
#
_cell.length_a   1.000
_cell.length_b   1.000
_cell.length_c   1.000
_cell.angle_alpha   90.00
_cell.angle_beta   90.00
_cell.angle_gamma   90.00
#
_symmetry.space_group_name_H-M   'P 1'
#
loop_
_entity.id
_entity.type
_entity.pdbx_description
1 polymer ?
#
loop_
_entity_poly.entity_id
_entity_poly.type
_entity_poly.pdbx_seq_one_letter_code
_entity_poly.pdbx_strand_id
1 'polypeptide(L)'
;MLDSTLREGHDMKTFGLGTAASLASVERYARFTAAMYHVYTAMESSLDAAKSPAVAPFWSSFGGDLRRSDALALDLADVAASSSSHPPTPATRDYMRAIEAAGAKDEEDGGGRLIGHAYCRYFADLMGGQFLAAPTRYALSPAVGEGTPRHYDFGAFGAERKASVERLYASFNEAGDALASEAARRAVVEEVLLAYRHNVAVYTEEGAVWSGALRGAANLAGGVARAKLQMPRAAAPSEAAA
;
A
#
# COMPACT_ATOMS: atom_id res chain seq x y z
N MET A 1 2.19 18.17 -11.47
CA MET A 1 1.28 18.62 -10.38
C MET A 1 1.19 17.56 -9.26
N LEU A 2 0.92 16.28 -9.52
CA LEU A 2 0.81 15.28 -8.45
C LEU A 2 2.11 15.11 -7.67
N ASP A 3 3.26 15.10 -8.33
CA ASP A 3 4.56 14.94 -7.64
C ASP A 3 4.89 16.06 -6.64
N SER A 4 4.30 17.25 -6.79
CA SER A 4 4.48 18.32 -5.80
C SER A 4 3.81 17.99 -4.46
N THR A 5 2.74 17.18 -4.47
CA THR A 5 2.03 16.77 -3.25
C THR A 5 2.86 15.87 -2.34
N LEU A 6 3.86 15.17 -2.91
CA LEU A 6 4.77 14.31 -2.13
C LEU A 6 5.52 15.10 -1.05
N ARG A 7 5.84 16.37 -1.31
CA ARG A 7 6.54 17.22 -0.33
C ARG A 7 5.63 17.71 0.79
N GLU A 8 4.35 17.88 0.51
CA GLU A 8 3.38 18.47 1.43
C GLU A 8 2.64 17.40 2.24
N GLY A 9 2.29 16.28 1.60
CA GLY A 9 1.41 15.26 2.18
C GLY A 9 2.14 14.01 2.65
N HIS A 10 3.30 13.69 2.05
CA HIS A 10 3.99 12.43 2.34
C HIS A 10 4.87 12.55 3.59
N ASP A 11 4.28 12.36 4.76
CA ASP A 11 5.01 12.29 6.04
C ASP A 11 5.74 10.95 6.18
N MET A 12 6.94 10.86 5.56
CA MET A 12 7.81 9.67 5.62
C MET A 12 8.08 9.19 7.03
N LYS A 13 8.15 10.11 8.01
CA LYS A 13 8.38 9.75 9.41
C LYS A 13 7.18 9.02 9.99
N THR A 14 5.98 9.55 9.79
CA THR A 14 4.74 8.93 10.28
C THR A 14 4.49 7.59 9.59
N PHE A 15 4.66 7.50 8.27
CA PHE A 15 4.51 6.24 7.55
C PHE A 15 5.54 5.20 7.97
N GLY A 16 6.81 5.57 8.09
CA GLY A 16 7.88 4.68 8.56
C GLY A 16 7.64 4.18 9.98
N LEU A 17 7.24 5.05 10.89
CA LEU A 17 6.92 4.70 12.28
C LEU A 17 5.66 3.82 12.36
N GLY A 18 4.60 4.14 11.61
CA GLY A 18 3.38 3.36 11.57
C GLY A 18 3.61 1.96 11.02
N THR A 19 4.36 1.85 9.93
CA THR A 19 4.77 0.55 9.38
C THR A 19 5.60 -0.25 10.39
N ALA A 20 6.60 0.34 11.00
CA ALA A 20 7.40 -0.34 12.03
C ALA A 20 6.53 -0.76 13.23
N ALA A 21 5.56 0.08 13.63
CA ALA A 21 4.64 -0.23 14.70
C ALA A 21 3.70 -1.40 14.36
N SER A 22 3.29 -1.55 13.09
CA SER A 22 2.48 -2.70 12.66
C SER A 22 3.21 -4.03 12.86
N LEU A 23 4.53 -4.04 12.83
CA LEU A 23 5.39 -5.21 13.06
C LEU A 23 5.63 -5.54 14.55
N ALA A 24 5.01 -4.82 15.48
CA ALA A 24 5.16 -5.04 16.91
C ALA A 24 4.57 -6.37 17.40
N SER A 25 3.57 -6.90 16.70
CA SER A 25 2.97 -8.21 16.92
C SER A 25 2.19 -8.68 15.71
N VAL A 26 1.95 -9.97 15.60
CA VAL A 26 1.10 -10.57 14.55
C VAL A 26 -0.30 -9.97 14.58
N GLU A 27 -0.88 -9.79 15.77
CA GLU A 27 -2.22 -9.21 15.91
C GLU A 27 -2.29 -7.76 15.42
N ARG A 28 -1.26 -6.93 15.71
CA ARG A 28 -1.19 -5.56 15.22
C ARG A 28 -1.01 -5.52 13.70
N TYR A 29 -0.22 -6.43 13.16
CA TYR A 29 -0.08 -6.60 11.71
C TYR A 29 -1.41 -7.03 11.07
N ALA A 30 -2.14 -7.97 11.67
CA ALA A 30 -3.44 -8.40 11.18
C ALA A 30 -4.46 -7.23 11.13
N ARG A 31 -4.52 -6.40 12.19
CA ARG A 31 -5.40 -5.21 12.20
C ARG A 31 -5.01 -4.20 11.12
N PHE A 32 -3.72 -3.92 10.98
CA PHE A 32 -3.24 -3.03 9.93
C PHE A 32 -3.55 -3.58 8.53
N THR A 33 -3.29 -4.86 8.28
CA THR A 33 -3.58 -5.52 7.00
C THR A 33 -5.08 -5.52 6.70
N ALA A 34 -5.95 -5.72 7.72
CA ALA A 34 -7.40 -5.61 7.56
C ALA A 34 -7.84 -4.19 7.22
N ALA A 35 -7.26 -3.17 7.86
CA ALA A 35 -7.53 -1.77 7.51
C ALA A 35 -7.18 -1.49 6.04
N MET A 36 -6.03 -1.96 5.57
CA MET A 36 -5.63 -1.85 4.16
C MET A 36 -6.58 -2.62 3.25
N TYR A 37 -6.98 -3.84 3.62
CA TYR A 37 -7.97 -4.61 2.86
C TYR A 37 -9.26 -3.82 2.63
N HIS A 38 -9.82 -3.22 3.68
CA HIS A 38 -11.04 -2.43 3.57
C HIS A 38 -10.87 -1.19 2.68
N VAL A 39 -9.75 -0.47 2.83
CA VAL A 39 -9.42 0.70 2.00
C VAL A 39 -9.29 0.32 0.53
N TYR A 40 -8.53 -0.75 0.22
CA TYR A 40 -8.36 -1.21 -1.16
C TYR A 40 -9.64 -1.75 -1.76
N THR A 41 -10.46 -2.48 -0.99
CA THR A 41 -11.76 -2.96 -1.47
C THR A 41 -12.69 -1.80 -1.84
N ALA A 42 -12.77 -0.76 -1.01
CA ALA A 42 -13.57 0.44 -1.33
C ALA A 42 -13.04 1.16 -2.57
N MET A 43 -11.70 1.30 -2.68
CA MET A 43 -11.07 1.96 -3.82
C MET A 43 -11.26 1.18 -5.11
N GLU A 44 -11.03 -0.13 -5.11
CA GLU A 44 -11.18 -0.99 -6.27
C GLU A 44 -12.64 -1.05 -6.73
N SER A 45 -13.61 -1.11 -5.80
CA SER A 45 -15.04 -1.04 -6.12
C SER A 45 -15.43 0.30 -6.75
N SER A 46 -14.91 1.41 -6.22
CA SER A 46 -15.18 2.74 -6.79
C SER A 46 -14.55 2.92 -8.17
N LEU A 47 -13.33 2.40 -8.37
CA LEU A 47 -12.64 2.41 -9.65
C LEU A 47 -13.33 1.53 -10.69
N ASP A 48 -13.88 0.36 -10.29
CA ASP A 48 -14.64 -0.55 -11.16
C ASP A 48 -15.95 0.10 -11.65
N ALA A 49 -16.58 0.89 -10.81
CA ALA A 49 -17.82 1.60 -11.14
C ALA A 49 -17.59 2.88 -11.95
N ALA A 50 -16.36 3.39 -12.00
CA ALA A 50 -16.04 4.69 -12.58
C ALA A 50 -16.29 4.74 -14.09
N LYS A 51 -17.01 5.80 -14.54
CA LYS A 51 -17.28 6.11 -15.95
C LYS A 51 -16.62 7.40 -16.41
N SER A 52 -16.06 8.17 -15.48
CA SER A 52 -15.35 9.40 -15.80
C SER A 52 -14.28 9.15 -16.86
N PRO A 53 -14.16 10.03 -17.89
CA PRO A 53 -13.16 9.89 -18.94
C PRO A 53 -11.72 10.02 -18.44
N ALA A 54 -11.49 10.56 -17.25
CA ALA A 54 -10.18 10.60 -16.60
C ALA A 54 -9.86 9.30 -15.87
N VAL A 55 -10.86 8.61 -15.30
CA VAL A 55 -10.63 7.45 -14.41
C VAL A 55 -10.77 6.12 -15.14
N ALA A 56 -11.81 5.94 -15.95
CA ALA A 56 -12.13 4.66 -16.58
C ALA A 56 -11.02 4.11 -17.48
N PRO A 57 -10.35 4.90 -18.35
CA PRO A 57 -9.25 4.40 -19.18
C PRO A 57 -8.03 3.95 -18.34
N PHE A 58 -7.68 4.71 -17.30
CA PHE A 58 -6.63 4.34 -16.36
C PHE A 58 -6.90 2.97 -15.73
N TRP A 59 -8.09 2.80 -15.16
CA TRP A 59 -8.42 1.57 -14.45
C TRP A 59 -8.60 0.38 -15.39
N SER A 60 -9.15 0.58 -16.57
CA SER A 60 -9.24 -0.43 -17.63
C SER A 60 -7.87 -0.96 -18.04
N SER A 61 -6.86 -0.09 -18.08
CA SER A 61 -5.49 -0.46 -18.50
C SER A 61 -4.66 -1.11 -17.41
N PHE A 62 -4.83 -0.72 -16.16
CA PHE A 62 -3.94 -1.10 -15.07
C PHE A 62 -4.63 -1.84 -13.92
N GLY A 63 -5.96 -1.85 -13.85
CA GLY A 63 -6.69 -2.43 -12.72
C GLY A 63 -6.35 -3.90 -12.47
N GLY A 64 -6.14 -4.70 -13.53
CA GLY A 64 -5.74 -6.10 -13.40
C GLY A 64 -4.40 -6.29 -12.67
N ASP A 65 -3.45 -5.39 -12.89
CA ASP A 65 -2.11 -5.46 -12.31
C ASP A 65 -2.00 -4.79 -10.94
N LEU A 66 -2.87 -3.81 -10.69
CA LEU A 66 -2.83 -2.97 -9.49
C LEU A 66 -3.67 -3.51 -8.32
N ARG A 67 -4.68 -4.36 -8.54
CA ARG A 67 -5.54 -4.86 -7.45
C ARG A 67 -4.75 -5.48 -6.31
N ARG A 68 -5.15 -5.13 -5.08
CA ARG A 68 -4.49 -5.59 -3.85
C ARG A 68 -5.43 -6.29 -2.87
N SER A 69 -6.74 -6.14 -3.02
CA SER A 69 -7.72 -6.72 -2.09
C SER A 69 -7.57 -8.23 -1.91
N ASP A 70 -7.42 -8.98 -3.01
CA ASP A 70 -7.23 -10.44 -2.94
C ASP A 70 -5.91 -10.82 -2.26
N ALA A 71 -4.82 -10.12 -2.58
CA ALA A 71 -3.53 -10.34 -1.94
C ALA A 71 -3.56 -10.05 -0.43
N LEU A 72 -4.27 -8.97 -0.03
CA LEU A 72 -4.46 -8.62 1.38
C LEU A 72 -5.35 -9.65 2.11
N ALA A 73 -6.36 -10.22 1.45
CA ALA A 73 -7.16 -11.30 2.03
C ALA A 73 -6.32 -12.56 2.29
N LEU A 74 -5.42 -12.91 1.37
CA LEU A 74 -4.48 -14.01 1.56
C LEU A 74 -3.46 -13.73 2.68
N ASP A 75 -2.96 -12.49 2.77
CA ASP A 75 -2.05 -12.08 3.86
C ASP A 75 -2.73 -12.17 5.23
N LEU A 76 -4.03 -11.83 5.32
CA LEU A 76 -4.83 -12.03 6.53
C LEU A 76 -4.98 -13.51 6.89
N ALA A 77 -5.27 -14.36 5.89
CA ALA A 77 -5.40 -15.80 6.11
C ALA A 77 -4.11 -16.43 6.67
N ASP A 78 -2.94 -15.97 6.22
CA ASP A 78 -1.64 -16.46 6.71
C ASP A 78 -1.40 -16.17 8.20
N VAL A 79 -2.05 -15.17 8.76
CA VAL A 79 -1.99 -14.86 10.21
C VAL A 79 -3.24 -15.31 10.97
N ALA A 80 -3.99 -16.27 10.40
CA ALA A 80 -5.24 -16.80 10.94
C ALA A 80 -6.28 -15.73 11.28
N ALA A 81 -6.32 -14.66 10.48
CA ALA A 81 -7.23 -13.53 10.60
C ALA A 81 -8.15 -13.42 9.36
N SER A 82 -9.19 -12.61 9.47
CA SER A 82 -10.07 -12.27 8.35
C SER A 82 -10.56 -10.84 8.48
N SER A 83 -11.06 -10.26 7.38
CA SER A 83 -11.67 -8.94 7.40
C SER A 83 -12.92 -8.88 8.30
N SER A 84 -13.65 -9.98 8.42
CA SER A 84 -14.82 -10.06 9.30
C SER A 84 -14.47 -10.07 10.79
N SER A 85 -13.30 -10.61 11.17
CA SER A 85 -12.79 -10.55 12.55
C SER A 85 -12.16 -9.18 12.89
N HIS A 86 -11.87 -8.36 11.89
CA HIS A 86 -11.28 -7.04 12.02
C HIS A 86 -12.12 -6.03 11.22
N PRO A 87 -13.29 -5.60 11.72
CA PRO A 87 -14.13 -4.63 11.03
C PRO A 87 -13.41 -3.28 10.90
N PRO A 88 -13.79 -2.46 9.89
CA PRO A 88 -13.14 -1.18 9.68
C PRO A 88 -13.24 -0.29 10.93
N THR A 89 -12.12 0.26 11.33
CA THR A 89 -11.99 1.22 12.43
C THR A 89 -12.59 2.58 12.04
N PRO A 90 -12.75 3.56 12.96
CA PRO A 90 -13.20 4.90 12.60
C PRO A 90 -12.37 5.54 11.48
N ALA A 91 -11.03 5.56 11.59
CA ALA A 91 -10.18 6.15 10.56
C ALA A 91 -10.28 5.39 9.23
N THR A 92 -10.36 4.06 9.26
CA THR A 92 -10.57 3.24 8.06
C THR A 92 -11.91 3.55 7.40
N ARG A 93 -13.01 3.66 8.17
CA ARG A 93 -14.33 4.06 7.64
C ARG A 93 -14.35 5.46 7.04
N ASP A 94 -13.64 6.40 7.66
CA ASP A 94 -13.55 7.76 7.13
C ASP A 94 -12.81 7.78 5.79
N TYR A 95 -11.76 6.97 5.65
CA TYR A 95 -11.04 6.84 4.39
C TYR A 95 -11.90 6.18 3.31
N MET A 96 -12.60 5.08 3.63
CA MET A 96 -13.53 4.43 2.69
C MET A 96 -14.58 5.42 2.19
N ARG A 97 -15.22 6.18 3.10
CA ARG A 97 -16.21 7.21 2.73
C ARG A 97 -15.64 8.32 1.85
N ALA A 98 -14.39 8.73 2.08
CA ALA A 98 -13.73 9.72 1.24
C ALA A 98 -13.54 9.19 -0.20
N ILE A 99 -13.12 7.93 -0.35
CA ILE A 99 -12.99 7.27 -1.66
C ILE A 99 -14.34 7.17 -2.38
N GLU A 100 -15.38 6.71 -1.69
CA GLU A 100 -16.74 6.59 -2.23
C GLU A 100 -17.29 7.97 -2.64
N ALA A 101 -17.07 9.01 -1.83
CA ALA A 101 -17.48 10.38 -2.14
C ALA A 101 -16.72 10.96 -3.35
N ALA A 102 -15.44 10.64 -3.49
CA ALA A 102 -14.65 11.03 -4.65
C ALA A 102 -15.22 10.40 -5.93
N GLY A 103 -15.54 9.09 -5.91
CA GLY A 103 -16.17 8.40 -7.03
C GLY A 103 -17.52 8.99 -7.41
N ALA A 104 -18.38 9.26 -6.43
CA ALA A 104 -19.69 9.88 -6.68
C ALA A 104 -19.57 11.26 -7.34
N LYS A 105 -18.66 12.10 -6.87
CA LYS A 105 -18.40 13.42 -7.48
C LYS A 105 -17.82 13.31 -8.89
N ASP A 106 -16.94 12.34 -9.14
CA ASP A 106 -16.38 12.13 -10.48
C ASP A 106 -17.46 11.71 -11.49
N GLU A 107 -18.48 10.95 -11.05
CA GLU A 107 -19.63 10.62 -11.90
C GLU A 107 -20.54 11.84 -12.17
N GLU A 108 -20.65 12.78 -11.22
CA GLU A 108 -21.46 14.00 -11.38
C GLU A 108 -20.83 15.03 -12.32
N ASP A 109 -19.50 15.25 -12.20
CA ASP A 109 -18.83 16.37 -12.88
C ASP A 109 -17.77 15.94 -13.91
N GLY A 110 -17.61 14.63 -14.16
CA GLY A 110 -16.58 14.08 -15.04
C GLY A 110 -15.16 14.29 -14.51
N GLY A 111 -15.01 14.42 -13.21
CA GLY A 111 -13.71 14.65 -12.53
C GLY A 111 -12.82 13.42 -12.50
N GLY A 112 -11.72 13.53 -11.77
CA GLY A 112 -10.69 12.49 -11.64
C GLY A 112 -10.17 12.34 -10.22
N ARG A 113 -10.98 12.59 -9.19
CA ARG A 113 -10.56 12.54 -7.77
C ARG A 113 -10.08 11.15 -7.38
N LEU A 114 -10.70 10.09 -7.91
CA LEU A 114 -10.24 8.71 -7.70
C LEU A 114 -8.80 8.49 -8.17
N ILE A 115 -8.32 9.22 -9.19
CA ILE A 115 -6.91 9.22 -9.59
C ILE A 115 -6.01 9.69 -8.45
N GLY A 116 -6.47 10.65 -7.64
CA GLY A 116 -5.73 11.12 -6.46
C GLY A 116 -5.53 10.01 -5.42
N HIS A 117 -6.56 9.26 -5.11
CA HIS A 117 -6.47 8.09 -4.22
C HIS A 117 -5.59 6.98 -4.81
N ALA A 118 -5.78 6.66 -6.10
CA ALA A 118 -4.98 5.66 -6.79
C ALA A 118 -3.50 6.03 -6.82
N TYR A 119 -3.17 7.29 -7.12
CA TYR A 119 -1.80 7.80 -7.06
C TYR A 119 -1.20 7.64 -5.67
N CYS A 120 -1.91 8.09 -4.64
CA CYS A 120 -1.43 8.02 -3.26
C CYS A 120 -1.13 6.58 -2.82
N ARG A 121 -2.00 5.61 -3.15
CA ARG A 121 -1.89 4.23 -2.65
C ARG A 121 -1.01 3.35 -3.52
N TYR A 122 -1.32 3.22 -4.81
CA TYR A 122 -0.61 2.27 -5.67
C TYR A 122 0.84 2.67 -5.91
N PHE A 123 1.14 3.98 -6.03
CA PHE A 123 2.53 4.41 -6.13
C PHE A 123 3.32 4.18 -4.85
N ALA A 124 2.73 4.43 -3.68
CA ALA A 124 3.41 4.17 -2.42
C ALA A 124 3.80 2.70 -2.29
N ASP A 125 2.88 1.78 -2.58
CA ASP A 125 3.12 0.36 -2.47
C ASP A 125 4.04 -0.16 -3.59
N LEU A 126 3.87 0.32 -4.81
CA LEU A 126 4.73 -0.05 -5.94
C LEU A 126 6.18 0.43 -5.77
N MET A 127 6.39 1.65 -5.28
CA MET A 127 7.72 2.25 -5.14
C MET A 127 8.38 1.92 -3.81
N GLY A 128 7.62 1.94 -2.71
CA GLY A 128 8.11 1.76 -1.34
C GLY A 128 7.83 0.38 -0.75
N GLY A 129 6.66 -0.17 -1.02
CA GLY A 129 6.17 -1.39 -0.38
C GLY A 129 7.06 -2.61 -0.57
N GLN A 130 7.68 -2.75 -1.73
CA GLN A 130 8.57 -3.89 -2.01
C GLN A 130 9.74 -4.01 -1.03
N PHE A 131 10.24 -2.87 -0.53
CA PHE A 131 11.31 -2.87 0.47
C PHE A 131 10.82 -3.35 1.84
N LEU A 132 9.51 -3.42 2.06
CA LEU A 132 8.90 -3.84 3.32
C LEU A 132 8.64 -5.34 3.38
N ALA A 133 8.64 -6.05 2.26
CA ALA A 133 8.32 -7.47 2.21
C ALA A 133 9.28 -8.33 3.09
N ALA A 134 10.59 -8.22 2.88
CA ALA A 134 11.56 -8.96 3.68
C ALA A 134 11.57 -8.53 5.16
N PRO A 135 11.60 -7.24 5.52
CA PRO A 135 11.44 -6.81 6.91
C PRO A 135 10.22 -7.39 7.61
N THR A 136 9.06 -7.41 6.94
CA THR A 136 7.82 -7.97 7.49
C THR A 136 7.98 -9.46 7.82
N ARG A 137 8.50 -10.25 6.88
CA ARG A 137 8.77 -11.67 7.11
C ARG A 137 9.71 -11.90 8.27
N TYR A 138 10.83 -11.18 8.33
CA TYR A 138 11.77 -11.33 9.44
C TYR A 138 11.16 -10.95 10.79
N ALA A 139 10.44 -9.84 10.86
CA ALA A 139 9.86 -9.36 12.11
C ALA A 139 8.79 -10.31 12.68
N LEU A 140 8.00 -10.92 11.80
CA LEU A 140 6.83 -11.73 12.17
C LEU A 140 7.08 -13.25 12.09
N SER A 141 8.27 -13.69 11.64
CA SER A 141 8.63 -15.12 11.60
C SER A 141 8.65 -15.73 13.02
N PRO A 142 8.15 -16.99 13.18
CA PRO A 142 7.64 -17.91 12.16
C PRO A 142 6.14 -17.81 11.90
N ALA A 143 5.46 -16.79 12.42
CA ALA A 143 4.00 -16.70 12.39
C ALA A 143 3.42 -16.37 11.00
N VAL A 144 4.25 -15.88 10.07
CA VAL A 144 3.84 -15.61 8.68
C VAL A 144 4.58 -16.51 7.70
N GLY A 145 3.90 -16.87 6.61
CA GLY A 145 4.45 -17.67 5.54
C GLY A 145 5.43 -16.89 4.64
N GLU A 146 6.15 -17.62 3.79
CA GLU A 146 7.13 -17.02 2.86
C GLU A 146 6.48 -16.07 1.84
N GLY A 147 5.20 -16.28 1.51
CA GLY A 147 4.45 -15.43 0.60
C GLY A 147 4.03 -14.07 1.19
N THR A 148 3.94 -13.93 2.49
CA THR A 148 3.48 -12.70 3.17
C THR A 148 4.61 -11.68 3.27
N PRO A 149 4.38 -10.39 2.98
CA PRO A 149 3.15 -9.76 2.49
C PRO A 149 3.05 -9.80 0.94
N ARG A 150 2.02 -10.47 0.43
CA ARG A 150 1.74 -10.57 -1.03
C ARG A 150 1.30 -9.24 -1.63
N HIS A 151 0.64 -8.41 -0.83
CA HIS A 151 0.10 -7.14 -1.32
C HIS A 151 1.20 -6.16 -1.79
N TYR A 152 2.45 -6.37 -1.42
CA TYR A 152 3.59 -5.62 -1.97
C TYR A 152 4.19 -6.28 -3.22
N ASP A 153 3.72 -7.45 -3.63
CA ASP A 153 4.16 -8.09 -4.85
C ASP A 153 3.34 -7.59 -6.05
N PHE A 154 3.99 -6.83 -6.90
CA PHE A 154 3.45 -6.36 -8.17
C PHE A 154 4.12 -7.14 -9.31
N GLY A 155 3.86 -8.44 -9.37
CA GLY A 155 4.50 -9.37 -10.33
C GLY A 155 4.45 -8.90 -11.78
N ALA A 156 3.34 -8.29 -12.22
CA ALA A 156 3.18 -7.73 -13.56
C ALA A 156 4.19 -6.60 -13.88
N PHE A 157 4.70 -5.93 -12.83
CA PHE A 157 5.72 -4.89 -12.97
C PHE A 157 7.16 -5.45 -12.84
N GLY A 158 7.34 -6.77 -12.64
CA GLY A 158 8.62 -7.36 -12.28
C GLY A 158 9.68 -7.34 -13.39
N ALA A 159 9.41 -7.99 -14.52
CA ALA A 159 10.40 -8.21 -15.58
C ALA A 159 10.81 -6.92 -16.31
N GLU A 160 9.86 -6.00 -16.53
CA GLU A 160 10.04 -4.71 -17.21
C GLU A 160 9.67 -3.53 -16.32
N ARG A 161 10.05 -3.60 -15.05
CA ARG A 161 9.61 -2.65 -14.03
C ARG A 161 9.70 -1.19 -14.45
N LYS A 162 10.83 -0.76 -15.02
CA LYS A 162 11.03 0.63 -15.45
C LYS A 162 10.00 1.03 -16.49
N ALA A 163 9.86 0.26 -17.57
CA ALA A 163 8.91 0.53 -18.64
C ALA A 163 7.45 0.50 -18.12
N SER A 164 7.12 -0.42 -17.23
CA SER A 164 5.78 -0.52 -16.64
C SER A 164 5.45 0.66 -15.74
N VAL A 165 6.40 1.13 -14.93
CA VAL A 165 6.25 2.34 -14.12
C VAL A 165 6.12 3.57 -15.00
N GLU A 166 6.91 3.69 -16.06
CA GLU A 166 6.80 4.79 -17.03
C GLU A 166 5.44 4.82 -17.72
N ARG A 167 4.89 3.67 -18.13
CA ARG A 167 3.52 3.57 -18.68
C ARG A 167 2.46 3.98 -17.65
N LEU A 168 2.62 3.56 -16.41
CA LEU A 168 1.71 3.96 -15.33
C LEU A 168 1.76 5.47 -15.09
N TYR A 169 2.95 6.08 -15.09
CA TYR A 169 3.08 7.55 -15.03
C TYR A 169 2.42 8.26 -16.22
N ALA A 170 2.60 7.73 -17.42
CA ALA A 170 1.96 8.27 -18.62
C ALA A 170 0.43 8.26 -18.50
N SER A 171 -0.15 7.18 -17.96
CA SER A 171 -1.60 7.07 -17.77
C SER A 171 -2.16 8.07 -16.75
N PHE A 172 -1.40 8.41 -15.70
CA PHE A 172 -1.78 9.49 -14.79
C PHE A 172 -1.76 10.87 -15.47
N ASN A 173 -0.79 11.11 -16.37
CA ASN A 173 -0.75 12.34 -17.15
C ASN A 173 -1.93 12.41 -18.13
N GLU A 174 -2.22 11.30 -18.84
CA GLU A 174 -3.38 11.19 -19.74
C GLU A 174 -4.71 11.43 -19.00
N ALA A 175 -4.85 10.88 -17.79
CA ALA A 175 -5.99 11.16 -16.93
C ALA A 175 -6.10 12.66 -16.59
N GLY A 176 -4.99 13.31 -16.30
CA GLY A 176 -4.93 14.76 -16.06
C GLY A 176 -5.27 15.59 -17.29
N ASP A 177 -4.87 15.14 -18.48
CA ASP A 177 -5.17 15.80 -19.75
C ASP A 177 -6.65 15.64 -20.16
N ALA A 178 -7.29 14.55 -19.75
CA ALA A 178 -8.72 14.32 -19.97
C ALA A 178 -9.63 15.21 -19.11
N LEU A 179 -9.08 15.88 -18.07
CA LEU A 179 -9.85 16.77 -17.21
C LEU A 179 -10.19 18.08 -17.91
N ALA A 180 -11.47 18.46 -17.87
CA ALA A 180 -12.02 19.57 -18.65
C ALA A 180 -11.51 20.96 -18.23
N SER A 181 -10.96 21.11 -17.02
CA SER A 181 -10.59 22.43 -16.50
C SER A 181 -9.44 22.38 -15.52
N GLU A 182 -8.79 23.50 -15.31
CA GLU A 182 -7.77 23.68 -14.26
C GLU A 182 -8.37 23.51 -12.85
N ALA A 183 -9.64 23.84 -12.65
CA ALA A 183 -10.34 23.59 -11.40
C ALA A 183 -10.48 22.07 -11.13
N ALA A 184 -10.80 21.26 -12.14
CA ALA A 184 -10.85 19.82 -12.03
C ALA A 184 -9.44 19.23 -11.70
N ARG A 185 -8.37 19.73 -12.30
CA ARG A 185 -7.01 19.32 -11.99
C ARG A 185 -6.62 19.66 -10.54
N ARG A 186 -7.00 20.84 -10.06
CA ARG A 186 -6.78 21.22 -8.65
C ARG A 186 -7.55 20.31 -7.69
N ALA A 187 -8.78 19.96 -8.02
CA ALA A 187 -9.57 19.03 -7.20
C ALA A 187 -8.87 17.67 -7.04
N VAL A 188 -8.22 17.15 -8.08
CA VAL A 188 -7.40 15.91 -7.97
C VAL A 188 -6.21 16.11 -7.04
N VAL A 189 -5.51 17.24 -7.11
CA VAL A 189 -4.37 17.53 -6.21
C VAL A 189 -4.82 17.64 -4.75
N GLU A 190 -5.94 18.30 -4.50
CA GLU A 190 -6.54 18.41 -3.15
C GLU A 190 -6.95 17.03 -2.63
N GLU A 191 -7.44 16.16 -3.49
CA GLU A 191 -7.82 14.79 -3.14
C GLU A 191 -6.60 13.92 -2.80
N VAL A 192 -5.46 14.10 -3.49
CA VAL A 192 -4.19 13.44 -3.10
C VAL A 192 -3.80 13.84 -1.67
N LEU A 193 -3.87 15.12 -1.34
CA LEU A 193 -3.55 15.61 0.01
C LEU A 193 -4.54 15.07 1.05
N LEU A 194 -5.82 14.94 0.69
CA LEU A 194 -6.83 14.31 1.53
C LEU A 194 -6.51 12.82 1.75
N ALA A 195 -6.16 12.09 0.70
CA ALA A 195 -5.76 10.69 0.78
C ALA A 195 -4.55 10.48 1.69
N TYR A 196 -3.53 11.35 1.64
CA TYR A 196 -2.41 11.31 2.59
C TYR A 196 -2.85 11.52 4.03
N ARG A 197 -3.75 12.46 4.31
CA ARG A 197 -4.28 12.67 5.68
C ARG A 197 -5.02 11.45 6.19
N HIS A 198 -5.84 10.81 5.36
CA HIS A 198 -6.52 9.57 5.73
C HIS A 198 -5.54 8.42 5.98
N ASN A 199 -4.50 8.28 5.15
CA ASN A 199 -3.45 7.30 5.41
C ASN A 199 -2.77 7.54 6.76
N VAL A 200 -2.36 8.76 7.06
CA VAL A 200 -1.76 9.12 8.37
C VAL A 200 -2.70 8.74 9.51
N ALA A 201 -4.00 9.03 9.39
CA ALA A 201 -4.98 8.66 10.41
C ALA A 201 -5.03 7.15 10.64
N VAL A 202 -5.10 6.33 9.57
CA VAL A 202 -5.10 4.86 9.68
C VAL A 202 -3.80 4.34 10.30
N TYR A 203 -2.64 4.87 9.91
CA TYR A 203 -1.34 4.43 10.44
C TYR A 203 -1.13 4.79 11.91
N THR A 204 -1.84 5.80 12.43
CA THR A 204 -1.65 6.31 13.79
C THR A 204 -2.80 5.98 14.75
N GLU A 205 -3.92 5.47 14.25
CA GLU A 205 -5.16 5.28 15.01
C GLU A 205 -4.99 4.39 16.26
N GLU A 206 -4.20 3.33 16.16
CA GLU A 206 -3.96 2.43 17.29
C GLU A 206 -3.18 3.07 18.45
N GLY A 207 -2.65 4.28 18.26
CA GLY A 207 -1.79 4.93 19.25
C GLY A 207 -0.49 4.17 19.51
N ALA A 208 0.22 4.58 20.55
CA ALA A 208 1.48 3.96 20.96
C ALA A 208 2.47 3.70 19.80
N VAL A 209 2.47 4.59 18.80
CA VAL A 209 3.23 4.41 17.55
C VAL A 209 4.72 4.27 17.83
N TRP A 210 5.29 5.09 18.72
CA TRP A 210 6.71 5.04 19.07
C TRP A 210 7.11 3.74 19.75
N SER A 211 6.39 3.33 20.79
CA SER A 211 6.69 2.08 21.50
C SER A 211 6.42 0.86 20.61
N GLY A 212 5.41 0.92 19.76
CA GLY A 212 5.14 -0.09 18.73
C GLY A 212 6.29 -0.17 17.73
N ALA A 213 6.78 0.94 17.22
CA ALA A 213 7.90 0.99 16.27
C ALA A 213 9.19 0.43 16.88
N LEU A 214 9.50 0.76 18.13
CA LEU A 214 10.65 0.18 18.84
C LEU A 214 10.53 -1.35 18.97
N ARG A 215 9.34 -1.85 19.31
CA ARG A 215 9.08 -3.30 19.38
C ARG A 215 9.17 -3.96 18.01
N GLY A 216 8.59 -3.37 16.97
CA GLY A 216 8.71 -3.87 15.60
C GLY A 216 10.15 -3.92 15.11
N ALA A 217 10.95 -2.90 15.40
CA ALA A 217 12.39 -2.88 15.11
C ALA A 217 13.15 -4.00 15.86
N ALA A 218 12.81 -4.23 17.13
CA ALA A 218 13.39 -5.33 17.92
C ALA A 218 13.01 -6.70 17.34
N ASN A 219 11.74 -6.89 16.92
CA ASN A 219 11.28 -8.11 16.25
C ASN A 219 12.04 -8.34 14.94
N LEU A 220 12.22 -7.30 14.12
CA LEU A 220 12.98 -7.36 12.88
C LEU A 220 14.43 -7.78 13.15
N ALA A 221 15.11 -7.14 14.10
CA ALA A 221 16.49 -7.48 14.46
C ALA A 221 16.61 -8.93 14.93
N GLY A 222 15.70 -9.38 15.79
CA GLY A 222 15.63 -10.77 16.26
C GLY A 222 15.38 -11.77 15.13
N GLY A 223 14.49 -11.45 14.18
CA GLY A 223 14.20 -12.27 13.01
C GLY A 223 15.40 -12.41 12.07
N VAL A 224 16.08 -11.30 11.77
CA VAL A 224 17.32 -11.30 10.98
C VAL A 224 18.42 -12.13 11.65
N ALA A 225 18.56 -12.02 12.98
CA ALA A 225 19.53 -12.81 13.72
C ALA A 225 19.22 -14.32 13.64
N ARG A 226 17.95 -14.71 13.82
CA ARG A 226 17.50 -16.11 13.65
C ARG A 226 17.79 -16.64 12.26
N ALA A 227 17.46 -15.88 11.21
CA ALA A 227 17.71 -16.29 9.83
C ALA A 227 19.20 -16.53 9.56
N LYS A 228 20.08 -15.66 10.05
CA LYS A 228 21.54 -15.85 9.92
C LYS A 228 22.07 -17.10 10.63
N LEU A 229 21.51 -17.45 11.78
CA LEU A 229 21.89 -18.66 12.52
C LEU A 229 21.44 -19.96 11.84
N GLN A 230 20.37 -19.90 11.05
CA GLN A 230 19.81 -21.04 10.32
C GLN A 230 20.45 -21.24 8.94
N MET A 231 21.21 -20.27 8.43
CA MET A 231 21.95 -20.45 7.17
C MET A 231 23.03 -21.52 7.36
N PRO A 232 23.10 -22.55 6.48
CA PRO A 232 24.19 -23.50 6.50
C PRO A 232 25.53 -22.73 6.40
N ARG A 233 26.46 -23.00 7.30
CA ARG A 233 27.83 -22.49 7.12
C ARG A 233 28.33 -22.96 5.76
N ALA A 234 28.71 -22.02 4.89
CA ALA A 234 29.36 -22.37 3.64
C ALA A 234 30.51 -23.34 3.97
N ALA A 235 30.49 -24.51 3.32
CA ALA A 235 31.57 -25.47 3.48
C ALA A 235 32.88 -24.75 3.17
N ALA A 236 33.85 -24.84 4.06
CA ALA A 236 35.18 -24.32 3.81
C ALA A 236 35.69 -24.95 2.50
N PRO A 237 36.37 -24.22 1.60
CA PRO A 237 36.94 -24.78 0.41
C PRO A 237 37.86 -25.93 0.87
N SER A 238 37.63 -27.14 0.34
CA SER A 238 38.50 -28.27 0.61
C SER A 238 39.85 -27.94 0.03
N GLU A 239 40.84 -27.76 0.91
CA GLU A 239 42.25 -27.86 0.52
C GLU A 239 42.52 -29.31 0.09
N ALA A 240 42.31 -29.59 -1.18
CA ALA A 240 42.74 -30.85 -1.79
C ALA A 240 43.18 -30.57 -3.22
N ALA A 241 44.44 -30.30 -3.35
CA ALA A 241 45.30 -30.79 -4.42
C ALA A 241 46.65 -30.07 -4.33
N ALA A 242 47.59 -30.67 -3.56
CA ALA A 242 48.99 -30.58 -3.85
C ALA A 242 49.40 -31.86 -4.58
#